data_0bb06379f619cca8ac313bf9f856fed4
#
_entry.id   0bb06379f619cca8ac313bf9f856fed4
#
_cell.length_a   1.000
_cell.length_b   1.000
_cell.length_c   1.000
_cell.angle_alpha   90.00
_cell.angle_beta   90.00
_cell.angle_gamma   90.00
#
_symmetry.space_group_name_H-M   'P 1'
#
loop_
_entity.id
_entity.type
_entity.pdbx_description
1 polymer ?
#
loop_
_entity_poly.entity_id
_entity_poly.type
_entity_poly.pdbx_seq_one_letter_code
_entity_poly.pdbx_strand_id
1 'polypeptide(L)'
;MKENQTIINYPSKNKQIESYKYGDAFVTKSFYDAKDAYVKELITVENGVKEVKHFTVKGVLSKLEYFVGEKRHGVETRYFIPKDNKSVKSAKTYSEGKLHGECVTYNDNDQIIKQEVYAQGKLVLKYLRDNNEITKVQIVDKES
;
A
#
# COMPACT_ATOMS: atom_id res chain seq x y z
N MET A 1 -7.97 2.41 24.15
CA MET A 1 -7.01 3.00 25.11
C MET A 1 -5.60 2.61 24.76
N LYS A 2 -4.72 3.60 24.65
CA LYS A 2 -3.30 3.35 24.35
C LYS A 2 -2.60 2.76 25.56
N GLU A 3 -1.89 1.67 25.35
CA GLU A 3 -1.11 1.01 26.39
C GLU A 3 0.36 0.91 25.97
N ASN A 4 1.27 0.94 26.94
CA ASN A 4 2.71 0.78 26.70
C ASN A 4 3.24 1.81 25.69
N GLN A 5 2.81 3.07 25.84
CA GLN A 5 3.20 4.14 24.92
C GLN A 5 4.68 4.49 25.05
N THR A 6 5.36 4.53 23.91
CA THR A 6 6.75 4.97 23.78
C THR A 6 6.80 6.09 22.75
N ILE A 7 7.52 7.17 23.08
CA ILE A 7 7.71 8.31 22.19
C ILE A 7 9.21 8.57 22.05
N ILE A 8 9.66 8.68 20.78
CA ILE A 8 11.03 9.07 20.43
C ILE A 8 10.93 10.37 19.64
N ASN A 9 11.80 11.33 19.97
CA ASN A 9 11.81 12.63 19.32
C ASN A 9 13.01 12.80 18.38
N TYR A 10 12.85 13.62 17.36
CA TYR A 10 13.97 14.14 16.56
C TYR A 10 14.88 15.04 17.42
N PRO A 11 16.11 15.33 16.99
CA PRO A 11 16.94 16.32 17.66
C PRO A 11 16.28 17.69 17.82
N SER A 12 15.39 18.06 16.89
CA SER A 12 14.57 19.27 16.95
C SER A 12 13.53 19.25 18.07
N LYS A 13 13.35 18.10 18.75
CA LYS A 13 12.34 17.81 19.75
C LYS A 13 10.92 17.59 19.19
N ASN A 14 10.73 17.64 17.87
CA ASN A 14 9.47 17.21 17.26
C ASN A 14 9.37 15.69 17.38
N LYS A 15 8.14 15.20 17.53
CA LYS A 15 7.89 13.75 17.64
C LYS A 15 8.36 13.04 16.37
N GLN A 16 9.16 11.99 16.53
CA GLN A 16 9.65 11.16 15.44
C GLN A 16 8.87 9.85 15.35
N ILE A 17 8.75 9.14 16.46
CA ILE A 17 8.08 7.84 16.51
C ILE A 17 7.22 7.79 17.76
N GLU A 18 6.04 7.26 17.60
CA GLU A 18 5.14 6.92 18.70
C GLU A 18 4.69 5.47 18.52
N SER A 19 4.86 4.64 19.55
CA SER A 19 4.41 3.25 19.55
C SER A 19 3.55 2.98 20.76
N TYR A 20 2.48 2.21 20.56
CA TYR A 20 1.59 1.83 21.64
C TYR A 20 0.80 0.57 21.28
N LYS A 21 0.19 -0.03 22.27
CA LYS A 21 -0.76 -1.11 22.09
C LYS A 21 -2.17 -0.53 22.23
N TYR A 22 -3.07 -0.90 21.34
CA TYR A 22 -4.47 -0.50 21.39
C TYR A 22 -5.34 -1.73 21.15
N GLY A 23 -5.97 -2.27 22.22
CA GLY A 23 -6.63 -3.56 22.14
C GLY A 23 -5.65 -4.66 21.81
N ASP A 24 -5.89 -5.43 20.75
CA ASP A 24 -5.01 -6.48 20.28
C ASP A 24 -4.03 -6.00 19.20
N ALA A 25 -4.08 -4.72 18.85
CA ALA A 25 -3.23 -4.15 17.81
C ALA A 25 -2.00 -3.46 18.39
N PHE A 26 -0.85 -3.67 17.75
CA PHE A 26 0.37 -2.89 17.99
C PHE A 26 0.45 -1.80 16.94
N VAL A 27 0.57 -0.55 17.38
CA VAL A 27 0.56 0.61 16.49
C VAL A 27 1.89 1.34 16.58
N THR A 28 2.47 1.65 15.44
CA THR A 28 3.67 2.49 15.33
C THR A 28 3.42 3.59 14.32
N LYS A 29 3.61 4.83 14.74
CA LYS A 29 3.48 6.02 13.89
C LYS A 29 4.85 6.66 13.77
N SER A 30 5.24 6.97 12.55
CA SER A 30 6.40 7.81 12.25
C SER A 30 5.92 9.15 11.74
N PHE A 31 6.63 10.23 12.06
CA PHE A 31 6.21 11.59 11.75
C PHE A 31 7.30 12.29 10.93
N TYR A 32 6.90 13.24 10.10
CA TYR A 32 7.82 14.17 9.48
C TYR A 32 8.39 15.12 10.56
N ASP A 33 9.62 15.58 10.38
CA ASP A 33 10.26 16.48 11.33
C ASP A 33 9.73 17.91 11.17
N ALA A 34 8.58 18.17 11.76
CA ALA A 34 7.93 19.46 11.77
C ALA A 34 7.03 19.56 12.99
N LYS A 35 6.77 20.79 13.45
CA LYS A 35 5.79 21.02 14.50
C LYS A 35 4.39 20.65 13.97
N ASP A 36 3.63 19.91 14.78
CA ASP A 36 2.29 19.45 14.41
C ASP A 36 2.26 18.72 13.06
N ALA A 37 3.32 17.95 12.78
CA ALA A 37 3.45 17.20 11.54
C ALA A 37 2.39 16.12 11.40
N TYR A 38 1.98 15.86 10.16
CA TYR A 38 1.19 14.68 9.84
C TYR A 38 2.02 13.41 10.01
N VAL A 39 1.34 12.30 10.20
CA VAL A 39 1.96 10.98 10.21
C VAL A 39 2.57 10.72 8.84
N LYS A 40 3.82 10.25 8.84
CA LYS A 40 4.54 9.83 7.64
C LYS A 40 4.21 8.39 7.31
N GLU A 41 4.21 7.52 8.31
CA GLU A 41 3.95 6.10 8.17
C GLU A 41 3.19 5.60 9.39
N LEU A 42 2.12 4.83 9.15
CA LEU A 42 1.31 4.21 10.18
C LEU A 42 1.35 2.70 10.00
N ILE A 43 1.93 2.00 10.97
CA ILE A 43 2.02 0.55 10.97
C ILE A 43 1.10 0.00 12.05
N THR A 44 0.23 -0.92 11.66
CA THR A 44 -0.65 -1.64 12.60
C THR A 44 -0.42 -3.13 12.43
N VAL A 45 -0.14 -3.82 13.53
CA VAL A 45 0.04 -5.27 13.54
C VAL A 45 -1.04 -5.88 14.42
N GLU A 46 -1.84 -6.76 13.85
CA GLU A 46 -2.91 -7.45 14.55
C GLU A 46 -3.13 -8.83 13.92
N ASN A 47 -3.23 -9.85 14.75
CA ASN A 47 -3.46 -11.23 14.30
C ASN A 47 -2.46 -11.70 13.24
N GLY A 48 -1.19 -11.32 13.37
CA GLY A 48 -0.14 -11.73 12.45
C GLY A 48 -0.11 -10.98 11.13
N VAL A 49 -1.01 -10.02 10.92
CA VAL A 49 -1.04 -9.19 9.72
C VAL A 49 -0.53 -7.79 10.03
N LYS A 50 0.41 -7.33 9.23
CA LYS A 50 0.94 -5.98 9.33
C LYS A 50 0.36 -5.14 8.19
N GLU A 51 -0.33 -4.06 8.54
CA GLU A 51 -0.81 -3.04 7.61
C GLU A 51 0.12 -1.84 7.69
N VAL A 52 0.56 -1.35 6.53
CA VAL A 52 1.44 -0.16 6.46
C VAL A 52 0.79 0.87 5.56
N LYS A 53 0.51 2.04 6.13
CA LYS A 53 -0.01 3.20 5.41
C LYS A 53 1.09 4.24 5.31
N HIS A 54 1.30 4.76 4.10
CA HIS A 54 2.26 5.82 3.82
C HIS A 54 1.51 7.10 3.46
N PHE A 55 1.91 8.21 4.05
CA PHE A 55 1.28 9.51 3.83
C PHE A 55 2.30 10.52 3.32
N THR A 56 1.83 11.47 2.53
CA THR A 56 2.63 12.61 2.11
C THR A 56 2.82 13.57 3.28
N VAL A 57 3.72 14.54 3.12
CA VAL A 57 3.97 15.59 4.12
C VAL A 57 2.71 16.41 4.42
N LYS A 58 1.74 16.41 3.50
CA LYS A 58 0.45 17.11 3.65
C LYS A 58 -0.65 16.21 4.23
N GLY A 59 -0.30 14.98 4.62
CA GLY A 59 -1.26 14.06 5.24
C GLY A 59 -2.14 13.27 4.27
N VAL A 60 -1.76 13.21 2.98
CA VAL A 60 -2.53 12.47 1.97
C VAL A 60 -2.02 11.04 1.88
N LEU A 61 -2.91 10.07 1.95
CA LEU A 61 -2.56 8.64 1.82
C LEU A 61 -2.02 8.38 0.41
N SER A 62 -0.81 7.85 0.33
CA SER A 62 -0.13 7.59 -0.94
C SER A 62 -0.02 6.11 -1.27
N LYS A 63 0.06 5.24 -0.26
CA LYS A 63 0.29 3.81 -0.45
C LYS A 63 -0.21 3.02 0.75
N LEU A 64 -0.78 1.86 0.47
CA LEU A 64 -1.25 0.91 1.49
C LEU A 64 -0.66 -0.46 1.17
N GLU A 65 -0.03 -1.10 2.15
CA GLU A 65 0.60 -2.40 2.01
C GLU A 65 0.20 -3.33 3.15
N TYR A 66 0.24 -4.63 2.86
CA TYR A 66 0.02 -5.67 3.86
C TYR A 66 1.16 -6.68 3.85
N PHE A 67 1.51 -7.18 5.02
CA PHE A 67 2.55 -8.19 5.20
C PHE A 67 2.08 -9.28 6.16
N VAL A 68 2.51 -10.51 5.90
CA VAL A 68 2.43 -11.61 6.86
C VAL A 68 3.87 -12.06 7.08
N GLY A 69 4.35 -11.93 8.32
CA GLY A 69 5.78 -12.03 8.59
C GLY A 69 6.52 -10.90 7.85
N GLU A 70 7.57 -11.24 7.13
CA GLU A 70 8.35 -10.27 6.36
C GLU A 70 7.97 -10.22 4.87
N LYS A 71 6.92 -10.95 4.48
CA LYS A 71 6.52 -11.07 3.07
C LYS A 71 5.26 -10.28 2.78
N ARG A 72 5.23 -9.59 1.64
CA ARG A 72 4.02 -8.93 1.16
C ARG A 72 2.92 -9.96 0.98
N HIS A 73 1.71 -9.63 1.43
CA HIS A 73 0.57 -10.52 1.34
C HIS A 73 -0.70 -9.68 1.31
N GLY A 74 -1.54 -9.89 0.30
CA GLY A 74 -2.74 -9.10 0.09
C GLY A 74 -2.54 -8.02 -0.96
N VAL A 75 -3.40 -7.02 -0.98
CA VAL A 75 -3.42 -6.00 -2.02
C VAL A 75 -2.59 -4.79 -1.62
N GLU A 76 -1.59 -4.45 -2.45
CA GLU A 76 -0.87 -3.18 -2.34
C GLU A 76 -1.59 -2.16 -3.21
N THR A 77 -2.01 -1.05 -2.61
CA THR A 77 -2.72 0.03 -3.31
C THR A 77 -1.87 1.29 -3.31
N ARG A 78 -1.73 1.90 -4.49
CA ARG A 78 -1.10 3.22 -4.66
C ARG A 78 -2.15 4.19 -5.14
N TYR A 79 -2.05 5.44 -4.69
CA TYR A 79 -3.02 6.48 -4.99
C TYR A 79 -2.39 7.61 -5.79
N PHE A 80 -3.19 8.28 -6.62
CA PHE A 80 -2.75 9.47 -7.33
C PHE A 80 -2.63 10.67 -6.37
N ILE A 81 -1.56 11.41 -6.53
CA ILE A 81 -1.23 12.62 -5.79
C ILE A 81 -0.88 13.70 -6.82
N PRO A 82 -1.37 14.94 -6.73
CA PRO A 82 -1.98 15.62 -5.59
C PRO A 82 -3.51 15.58 -5.52
N LYS A 83 -4.17 14.78 -6.33
CA LYS A 83 -5.61 14.61 -6.21
C LYS A 83 -5.96 14.14 -4.79
N ASP A 84 -7.22 14.02 -4.49
CA ASP A 84 -7.61 13.47 -3.20
C ASP A 84 -7.10 12.02 -3.07
N ASN A 85 -7.04 11.50 -1.87
CA ASN A 85 -6.56 10.16 -1.58
C ASN A 85 -7.59 9.06 -1.92
N LYS A 86 -8.50 9.32 -2.86
CA LYS A 86 -9.54 8.38 -3.27
C LYS A 86 -9.25 7.74 -4.62
N SER A 87 -8.49 8.45 -5.49
CA SER A 87 -8.20 7.95 -6.82
C SER A 87 -7.05 6.96 -6.77
N VAL A 88 -7.35 5.71 -7.07
CA VAL A 88 -6.37 4.62 -7.07
C VAL A 88 -5.54 4.69 -8.35
N LYS A 89 -4.22 4.62 -8.21
CA LYS A 89 -3.27 4.56 -9.32
C LYS A 89 -3.03 3.10 -9.73
N SER A 90 -2.83 2.22 -8.78
CA SER A 90 -2.62 0.80 -9.03
C SER A 90 -2.98 -0.03 -7.82
N ALA A 91 -3.41 -1.26 -8.09
CA ALA A 91 -3.65 -2.26 -7.05
C ALA A 91 -2.96 -3.55 -7.50
N LYS A 92 -2.05 -4.06 -6.69
CA LYS A 92 -1.29 -5.27 -6.96
C LYS A 92 -1.56 -6.29 -5.86
N THR A 93 -1.83 -7.52 -6.25
CA THR A 93 -2.11 -8.59 -5.29
C THR A 93 -0.87 -9.45 -5.08
N TYR A 94 -0.50 -9.66 -3.82
CA TYR A 94 0.65 -10.46 -3.41
C TYR A 94 0.22 -11.67 -2.59
N SER A 95 0.95 -12.76 -2.73
CA SER A 95 0.87 -13.92 -1.86
C SER A 95 2.30 -14.39 -1.57
N GLU A 96 2.63 -14.47 -0.28
CA GLU A 96 3.94 -14.91 0.20
C GLU A 96 5.11 -14.21 -0.49
N GLY A 97 5.00 -12.91 -0.69
CA GLY A 97 6.05 -12.06 -1.25
C GLY A 97 6.08 -11.98 -2.76
N LYS A 98 5.23 -12.74 -3.45
CA LYS A 98 5.19 -12.77 -4.92
C LYS A 98 3.88 -12.21 -5.44
N LEU A 99 3.92 -11.58 -6.62
CA LEU A 99 2.69 -11.20 -7.32
C LEU A 99 1.89 -12.46 -7.61
N HIS A 100 0.63 -12.47 -7.19
CA HIS A 100 -0.25 -13.62 -7.37
C HIS A 100 -1.69 -13.14 -7.37
N GLY A 101 -2.38 -13.33 -8.48
CA GLY A 101 -3.72 -12.83 -8.69
C GLY A 101 -3.72 -11.60 -9.58
N GLU A 102 -4.72 -10.74 -9.41
CA GLU A 102 -4.95 -9.61 -10.30
C GLU A 102 -4.13 -8.37 -9.90
N CYS A 103 -3.57 -7.71 -10.90
CA CYS A 103 -2.90 -6.41 -10.77
C CYS A 103 -3.56 -5.45 -11.76
N VAL A 104 -4.02 -4.30 -11.27
CA VAL A 104 -4.77 -3.35 -12.07
C VAL A 104 -4.09 -1.98 -12.03
N THR A 105 -3.99 -1.33 -13.17
CA THR A 105 -3.48 0.04 -13.28
C THR A 105 -4.59 0.94 -13.83
N TYR A 106 -4.74 2.11 -13.22
CA TYR A 106 -5.76 3.09 -13.56
C TYR A 106 -5.12 4.37 -14.08
N ASN A 107 -5.84 5.11 -14.92
CA ASN A 107 -5.48 6.49 -15.23
C ASN A 107 -6.09 7.43 -14.17
N ASP A 108 -5.83 8.73 -14.28
CA ASP A 108 -6.30 9.70 -13.29
C ASP A 108 -7.81 10.02 -13.41
N ASN A 109 -8.51 9.41 -14.35
CA ASN A 109 -9.97 9.47 -14.50
C ASN A 109 -10.64 8.20 -13.96
N ASP A 110 -9.92 7.40 -13.15
CA ASP A 110 -10.40 6.15 -12.57
C ASP A 110 -10.76 5.08 -13.59
N GLN A 111 -10.22 5.17 -14.80
CA GLN A 111 -10.42 4.17 -15.84
C GLN A 111 -9.29 3.15 -15.81
N ILE A 112 -9.62 1.88 -15.97
CA ILE A 112 -8.63 0.82 -16.06
C ILE A 112 -7.90 0.92 -17.40
N ILE A 113 -6.56 0.99 -17.36
CA ILE A 113 -5.72 1.00 -18.57
C ILE A 113 -4.96 -0.30 -18.75
N LYS A 114 -4.76 -1.05 -17.67
CA LYS A 114 -4.02 -2.32 -17.71
C LYS A 114 -4.53 -3.25 -16.63
N GLN A 115 -4.75 -4.51 -17.01
CA GLN A 115 -5.07 -5.59 -16.07
C GLN A 115 -4.10 -6.74 -16.33
N GLU A 116 -3.49 -7.25 -15.27
CA GLU A 116 -2.57 -8.36 -15.36
C GLU A 116 -2.97 -9.42 -14.35
N VAL A 117 -2.78 -10.68 -14.71
CA VAL A 117 -2.97 -11.80 -13.79
C VAL A 117 -1.65 -12.52 -13.64
N TYR A 118 -1.24 -12.71 -12.41
CA TYR A 118 0.01 -13.39 -12.05
C TYR A 118 -0.27 -14.69 -11.31
N ALA A 119 0.60 -15.65 -11.49
CA ALA A 119 0.62 -16.89 -10.72
C ALA A 119 2.05 -17.11 -10.23
N GLN A 120 2.25 -17.09 -8.91
CA GLN A 120 3.55 -17.31 -8.27
C GLN A 120 4.68 -16.42 -8.86
N GLY A 121 4.37 -15.15 -9.06
CA GLY A 121 5.32 -14.17 -9.58
C GLY A 121 5.45 -14.12 -11.09
N LYS A 122 4.74 -14.97 -11.82
CA LYS A 122 4.83 -15.03 -13.30
C LYS A 122 3.57 -14.46 -13.92
N LEU A 123 3.74 -13.61 -14.93
CA LEU A 123 2.64 -13.06 -15.70
C LEU A 123 1.97 -14.17 -16.52
N VAL A 124 0.65 -14.31 -16.39
CA VAL A 124 -0.15 -15.31 -17.08
C VAL A 124 -0.99 -14.68 -18.18
N LEU A 125 -1.57 -13.50 -17.88
CA LEU A 125 -2.55 -12.85 -18.75
C LEU A 125 -2.42 -11.35 -18.58
N LYS A 126 -2.57 -10.63 -19.69
CA LYS A 126 -2.51 -9.15 -19.68
C LYS A 126 -3.54 -8.58 -20.65
N TYR A 127 -4.31 -7.62 -20.16
CA TYR A 127 -5.23 -6.82 -20.97
C TYR A 127 -4.76 -5.37 -20.96
N LEU A 128 -4.73 -4.76 -22.13
CA LEU A 128 -4.61 -3.30 -22.24
C LEU A 128 -5.99 -2.75 -22.60
N ARG A 129 -6.32 -1.61 -22.02
CA ARG A 129 -7.63 -0.96 -22.24
C ARG A 129 -7.44 0.50 -22.63
N ASP A 130 -8.38 0.99 -23.43
CA ASP A 130 -8.49 2.40 -23.79
C ASP A 130 -9.98 2.74 -23.74
N ASN A 131 -10.34 3.77 -22.98
CA ASN A 131 -11.74 4.15 -22.72
C ASN A 131 -12.60 2.96 -22.26
N ASN A 132 -12.03 2.14 -21.34
CA ASN A 132 -12.66 0.94 -20.79
C ASN A 132 -12.88 -0.22 -21.79
N GLU A 133 -12.39 -0.08 -23.02
CA GLU A 133 -12.44 -1.15 -24.02
C GLU A 133 -11.11 -1.88 -24.10
N ILE A 134 -11.17 -3.19 -24.26
CA ILE A 134 -9.95 -4.00 -24.41
C ILE A 134 -9.36 -3.76 -25.79
N THR A 135 -8.12 -3.27 -25.85
CA THR A 135 -7.41 -3.01 -27.10
C THR A 135 -6.37 -4.06 -27.43
N LYS A 136 -5.89 -4.80 -26.42
CA LYS A 136 -4.89 -5.85 -26.61
C LYS A 136 -5.04 -6.90 -25.52
N VAL A 137 -4.87 -8.16 -25.90
CA VAL A 137 -4.82 -9.32 -24.98
C VAL A 137 -3.54 -10.06 -25.21
N GLN A 138 -2.84 -10.37 -24.14
CA GLN A 138 -1.63 -11.20 -24.17
C GLN A 138 -1.81 -12.37 -23.22
N ILE A 139 -1.68 -13.58 -23.75
CA ILE A 139 -1.73 -14.80 -22.96
C ILE A 139 -0.30 -15.35 -22.94
N VAL A 140 0.22 -15.63 -21.75
CA VAL A 140 1.57 -16.16 -21.59
C VAL A 140 1.48 -17.67 -21.39
N ASP A 141 2.14 -18.43 -22.26
CA ASP A 141 2.20 -19.88 -22.17
C ASP A 141 3.17 -20.27 -21.05
N LYS A 142 2.67 -21.04 -20.11
CA LYS A 142 3.45 -21.49 -18.95
C LYS A 142 4.38 -22.67 -19.25
N GLU A 143 4.17 -23.35 -20.36
CA GLU A 143 4.89 -24.57 -20.69
C GLU A 143 6.20 -24.33 -21.44
N SER A 144 6.46 -23.12 -21.82
CA SER A 144 7.68 -22.77 -22.54
C SER A 144 8.91 -22.77 -21.65
#